data_41c7f467f54483597a310fd8fbc09398
#
_entry.id   41c7f467f54483597a310fd8fbc09398
#
_cell.length_a   1.000
_cell.length_b   1.000
_cell.length_c   1.000
_cell.angle_alpha   90.00
_cell.angle_beta   90.00
_cell.angle_gamma   90.00
#
_symmetry.space_group_name_H-M   'P 1'
#
loop_
_entity.id
_entity.type
_entity.pdbx_description
1 polymer ?
#
loop_
_entity_poly.entity_id
_entity_poly.type
_entity_poly.pdbx_seq_one_letter_code
_entity_poly.pdbx_strand_id
1 'polypeptide(L)'
;TSTLYRGFEQILEGKDPRDALIYAPRICGICSVSQSVAAAYALNDIQKITVPDNGQLATKLISATENVADHLTHFYMFFMPDFARETYRAKPWFEHIEKRFKATKGTALAEILPARAEFLNILGILAGKWPHSLAIQPGGTTKSIEVQEKTRLLTLIASFRRTLEKALFGTSLEHIAQLSSNMNLMTWAENDTAESSDF
;
A
#
# COMPACT_ATOMS: atom_id res chain seq x y z
N THR A 1 -16.48 10.94 -14.43
CA THR A 1 -17.52 9.98 -14.83
C THR A 1 -17.17 8.60 -14.35
N SER A 2 -18.09 7.93 -13.65
CA SER A 2 -17.91 6.53 -13.23
C SER A 2 -18.43 5.62 -14.36
N THR A 3 -17.63 4.62 -14.72
CA THR A 3 -18.05 3.59 -15.67
C THR A 3 -18.81 2.45 -15.00
N LEU A 4 -18.73 2.35 -13.67
CA LEU A 4 -19.41 1.33 -12.87
C LEU A 4 -20.11 2.00 -11.69
N TYR A 5 -21.43 2.01 -11.72
CA TYR A 5 -22.26 2.48 -10.61
C TYR A 5 -22.63 1.32 -9.69
N ARG A 6 -22.28 1.41 -8.40
CA ARG A 6 -22.56 0.37 -7.41
C ARG A 6 -23.59 0.77 -6.35
N GLY A 7 -24.14 1.97 -6.44
CA GLY A 7 -25.24 2.46 -5.61
C GLY A 7 -24.89 2.77 -4.16
N PHE A 8 -23.63 3.00 -3.81
CA PHE A 8 -23.24 3.33 -2.43
C PHE A 8 -23.86 4.64 -1.95
N GLU A 9 -24.05 5.60 -2.84
CA GLU A 9 -24.74 6.86 -2.56
C GLU A 9 -26.16 6.60 -2.10
N GLN A 10 -26.87 5.72 -2.78
CA GLN A 10 -28.26 5.33 -2.42
C GLN A 10 -28.29 4.51 -1.12
N ILE A 11 -27.29 3.67 -0.88
CA ILE A 11 -27.18 2.89 0.37
C ILE A 11 -27.03 3.83 1.57
N LEU A 12 -26.33 4.94 1.41
CA LEU A 12 -26.10 5.92 2.49
C LEU A 12 -27.25 6.90 2.68
N GLU A 13 -28.12 7.05 1.70
CA GLU A 13 -29.25 7.98 1.78
C GLU A 13 -30.18 7.61 2.94
N GLY A 14 -30.52 8.61 3.77
CA GLY A 14 -31.38 8.45 4.93
C GLY A 14 -30.79 7.71 6.13
N LYS A 15 -29.50 7.32 6.09
CA LYS A 15 -28.83 6.68 7.22
C LYS A 15 -28.20 7.70 8.19
N ASP A 16 -27.90 7.25 9.40
CA ASP A 16 -27.09 8.03 10.32
C ASP A 16 -25.72 8.34 9.67
N PRO A 17 -25.24 9.58 9.66
CA PRO A 17 -23.95 9.93 9.08
C PRO A 17 -22.79 9.08 9.62
N ARG A 18 -22.85 8.61 10.85
CA ARG A 18 -21.84 7.72 11.45
C ARG A 18 -21.76 6.35 10.77
N ASP A 19 -22.83 5.91 10.14
CA ASP A 19 -22.85 4.65 9.39
C ASP A 19 -21.88 4.67 8.20
N ALA A 20 -21.50 5.87 7.71
CA ALA A 20 -20.48 6.02 6.68
C ALA A 20 -19.15 5.34 7.07
N LEU A 21 -18.78 5.29 8.35
CA LEU A 21 -17.60 4.60 8.84
C LEU A 21 -17.65 3.08 8.58
N ILE A 22 -18.83 2.52 8.46
CA ILE A 22 -19.04 1.09 8.21
C ILE A 22 -19.19 0.82 6.72
N TYR A 23 -19.97 1.65 6.00
CA TYR A 23 -20.30 1.42 4.59
C TYR A 23 -19.18 1.87 3.65
N ALA A 24 -18.56 3.04 3.87
CA ALA A 24 -17.53 3.55 2.97
C ALA A 24 -16.35 2.58 2.76
N PRO A 25 -15.77 1.93 3.79
CA PRO A 25 -14.72 0.94 3.57
C PRO A 25 -15.14 -0.28 2.73
N ARG A 26 -16.44 -0.53 2.57
CA ARG A 26 -16.95 -1.63 1.74
C ARG A 26 -16.96 -1.32 0.24
N ILE A 27 -16.72 -0.08 -0.12
CA ILE A 27 -16.57 0.31 -1.53
C ILE A 27 -15.42 -0.46 -2.16
N CYS A 28 -14.30 -0.60 -1.42
CA CYS A 28 -13.12 -1.29 -1.90
C CYS A 28 -12.34 -1.90 -0.72
N GLY A 29 -11.98 -3.18 -0.82
CA GLY A 29 -11.18 -3.86 0.20
C GLY A 29 -9.71 -3.42 0.20
N ILE A 30 -9.11 -3.29 -0.97
CA ILE A 30 -7.69 -2.93 -1.16
C ILE A 30 -7.40 -1.54 -0.60
N CYS A 31 -8.30 -0.58 -0.79
CA CYS A 31 -8.18 0.80 -0.32
C CYS A 31 -9.14 1.14 0.82
N SER A 32 -9.44 0.18 1.68
CA SER A 32 -10.42 0.33 2.76
C SER A 32 -10.03 1.37 3.80
N VAL A 33 -8.75 1.53 4.06
CA VAL A 33 -8.23 2.57 4.97
C VAL A 33 -8.49 3.96 4.38
N SER A 34 -8.18 4.17 3.11
CA SER A 34 -8.43 5.46 2.43
C SER A 34 -9.91 5.84 2.47
N GLN A 35 -10.81 4.87 2.28
CA GLN A 35 -12.26 5.09 2.39
C GLN A 35 -12.66 5.44 3.83
N SER A 36 -12.09 4.76 4.82
CA SER A 36 -12.33 5.05 6.25
C SER A 36 -11.84 6.45 6.63
N VAL A 37 -10.67 6.84 6.14
CA VAL A 37 -10.10 8.18 6.37
C VAL A 37 -11.00 9.26 5.79
N ALA A 38 -11.48 9.08 4.56
CA ALA A 38 -12.40 10.02 3.92
C ALA A 38 -13.69 10.20 4.72
N ALA A 39 -14.31 9.09 5.17
CA ALA A 39 -15.52 9.11 5.98
C ALA A 39 -15.27 9.79 7.35
N ALA A 40 -14.17 9.48 8.02
CA ALA A 40 -13.81 10.08 9.30
C ALA A 40 -13.54 11.59 9.19
N TYR A 41 -12.88 12.03 8.11
CA TYR A 41 -12.63 13.45 7.87
C TYR A 41 -13.89 14.23 7.58
N ALA A 42 -14.80 13.67 6.76
CA ALA A 42 -16.11 14.28 6.51
C ALA A 42 -16.91 14.46 7.82
N LEU A 43 -16.87 13.46 8.70
CA LEU A 43 -17.53 13.54 10.02
C LEU A 43 -16.85 14.53 10.97
N ASN A 44 -15.51 14.62 10.93
CA ASN A 44 -14.76 15.65 11.69
C ASN A 44 -15.23 17.05 11.29
N ASP A 45 -15.37 17.30 9.98
CA ASP A 45 -15.81 18.60 9.46
C ASP A 45 -17.22 18.97 9.92
N ILE A 46 -18.14 18.03 9.84
CA ILE A 46 -19.55 18.23 10.26
C ILE A 46 -19.62 18.49 11.77
N GLN A 47 -18.86 17.71 12.56
CA GLN A 47 -18.88 17.78 14.03
C GLN A 47 -17.92 18.83 14.60
N LYS A 48 -17.15 19.52 13.76
CA LYS A 48 -16.13 20.49 14.16
C LYS A 48 -15.09 19.94 15.14
N ILE A 49 -14.70 18.66 14.93
CA ILE A 49 -13.71 17.98 15.75
C ILE A 49 -12.30 18.38 15.31
N THR A 50 -11.49 18.83 16.25
CA THR A 50 -10.04 19.00 16.07
C THR A 50 -9.34 17.69 16.43
N VAL A 51 -8.69 17.07 15.46
CA VAL A 51 -7.98 15.80 15.67
C VAL A 51 -6.66 16.08 16.41
N PRO A 52 -6.39 15.43 17.56
CA PRO A 52 -5.11 15.56 18.26
C PRO A 52 -3.93 15.06 17.40
N ASP A 53 -2.73 15.60 17.63
CA ASP A 53 -1.53 15.28 16.84
C ASP A 53 -1.24 13.77 16.77
N ASN A 54 -1.31 13.08 17.90
CA ASN A 54 -1.12 11.63 17.93
C ASN A 54 -2.20 10.86 17.14
N GLY A 55 -3.44 11.34 17.15
CA GLY A 55 -4.52 10.79 16.34
C GLY A 55 -4.25 10.95 14.84
N GLN A 56 -3.76 12.14 14.44
CA GLN A 56 -3.35 12.39 13.05
C GLN A 56 -2.18 11.50 12.63
N LEU A 57 -1.14 11.38 13.48
CA LEU A 57 0.02 10.54 13.20
C LEU A 57 -0.36 9.07 13.06
N ALA A 58 -1.17 8.55 13.96
CA ALA A 58 -1.64 7.15 13.89
C ALA A 58 -2.47 6.90 12.61
N THR A 59 -3.40 7.79 12.28
CA THR A 59 -4.20 7.70 11.03
C THR A 59 -3.31 7.74 9.79
N LYS A 60 -2.32 8.66 9.76
CA LYS A 60 -1.37 8.77 8.64
C LYS A 60 -0.51 7.51 8.51
N LEU A 61 -0.05 6.91 9.61
CA LEU A 61 0.75 5.70 9.59
C LEU A 61 -0.06 4.50 9.08
N ILE A 62 -1.30 4.34 9.51
CA ILE A 62 -2.23 3.32 9.00
C ILE A 62 -2.44 3.50 7.49
N SER A 63 -2.72 4.72 7.04
CA SER A 63 -2.95 5.04 5.62
C SER A 63 -1.69 4.82 4.78
N ALA A 64 -0.53 5.26 5.23
CA ALA A 64 0.74 5.05 4.54
C ALA A 64 1.07 3.56 4.40
N THR A 65 0.77 2.75 5.41
CA THR A 65 0.99 1.30 5.36
C THR A 65 0.13 0.63 4.27
N GLU A 66 -1.16 0.98 4.17
CA GLU A 66 -2.02 0.48 3.08
C GLU A 66 -1.48 0.91 1.72
N ASN A 67 -1.15 2.20 1.55
CA ASN A 67 -0.65 2.73 0.28
C ASN A 67 0.64 2.03 -0.19
N VAL A 68 1.61 1.86 0.70
CA VAL A 68 2.89 1.20 0.35
C VAL A 68 2.66 -0.28 0.02
N ALA A 69 1.82 -0.98 0.79
CA ALA A 69 1.46 -2.37 0.49
C ALA A 69 0.72 -2.51 -0.85
N ASP A 70 -0.09 -1.50 -1.21
CA ASP A 70 -0.82 -1.48 -2.48
C ASP A 70 0.10 -1.17 -3.67
N HIS A 71 1.04 -0.23 -3.54
CA HIS A 71 2.04 0.01 -4.59
C HIS A 71 2.81 -1.25 -4.92
N LEU A 72 3.25 -2.01 -3.91
CA LEU A 72 3.93 -3.28 -4.12
C LEU A 72 3.03 -4.30 -4.83
N THR A 73 1.78 -4.42 -4.37
CA THR A 73 0.79 -5.31 -4.98
C THR A 73 0.53 -4.93 -6.44
N HIS A 74 0.33 -3.65 -6.71
CA HIS A 74 0.08 -3.15 -8.06
C HIS A 74 1.26 -3.48 -8.98
N PHE A 75 2.49 -3.18 -8.56
CA PHE A 75 3.68 -3.45 -9.37
C PHE A 75 3.79 -4.94 -9.72
N TYR A 76 3.75 -5.83 -8.73
CA TYR A 76 4.01 -7.25 -8.93
C TYR A 76 2.84 -8.05 -9.51
N MET A 77 1.59 -7.67 -9.20
CA MET A 77 0.42 -8.46 -9.56
C MET A 77 -0.39 -7.89 -10.72
N PHE A 78 -0.26 -6.60 -11.01
CA PHE A 78 -1.06 -5.95 -12.04
C PHE A 78 -0.22 -5.33 -13.15
N PHE A 79 0.86 -4.63 -12.82
CA PHE A 79 1.67 -3.91 -13.81
C PHE A 79 2.65 -4.82 -14.53
N MET A 80 3.56 -5.48 -13.83
CA MET A 80 4.61 -6.30 -14.44
C MET A 80 4.09 -7.51 -15.25
N PRO A 81 3.01 -8.20 -14.85
CA PRO A 81 2.47 -9.31 -15.66
C PRO A 81 2.05 -8.91 -17.08
N ASP A 82 1.70 -7.65 -17.32
CA ASP A 82 1.37 -7.18 -18.67
C ASP A 82 2.57 -7.27 -19.63
N PHE A 83 3.78 -7.09 -19.13
CA PHE A 83 5.00 -7.22 -19.92
C PHE A 83 5.45 -8.68 -20.14
N ALA A 84 4.88 -9.63 -19.40
CA ALA A 84 5.10 -11.07 -19.60
C ALA A 84 4.17 -11.71 -20.65
N ARG A 85 3.49 -10.89 -21.49
CA ARG A 85 2.57 -11.33 -22.53
C ARG A 85 3.32 -11.67 -23.82
N GLU A 86 2.84 -12.67 -24.54
CA GLU A 86 3.43 -13.17 -25.78
C GLU A 86 3.70 -12.09 -26.85
N THR A 87 2.94 -10.99 -26.83
CA THR A 87 3.17 -9.85 -27.75
C THR A 87 4.56 -9.24 -27.61
N TYR A 88 5.25 -9.47 -26.50
CA TYR A 88 6.59 -8.94 -26.24
C TYR A 88 7.71 -9.97 -26.45
N ARG A 89 7.40 -11.19 -26.92
CA ARG A 89 8.36 -12.29 -27.09
C ARG A 89 9.64 -11.92 -27.86
N ALA A 90 9.55 -11.01 -28.82
CA ALA A 90 10.70 -10.56 -29.60
C ALA A 90 11.60 -9.52 -28.89
N LYS A 91 11.24 -9.10 -27.66
CA LYS A 91 12.03 -8.12 -26.92
C LYS A 91 13.17 -8.79 -26.15
N PRO A 92 14.37 -8.15 -26.07
CA PRO A 92 15.54 -8.74 -25.40
C PRO A 92 15.32 -9.10 -23.93
N TRP A 93 14.48 -8.35 -23.25
CA TRP A 93 14.16 -8.52 -21.82
C TRP A 93 13.05 -9.54 -21.56
N PHE A 94 12.37 -10.07 -22.60
CA PHE A 94 11.14 -10.84 -22.43
C PHE A 94 11.33 -12.10 -21.57
N GLU A 95 12.35 -12.90 -21.82
CA GLU A 95 12.57 -14.15 -21.09
C GLU A 95 12.73 -13.94 -19.58
N HIS A 96 13.47 -12.89 -19.22
CA HIS A 96 13.65 -12.51 -17.81
C HIS A 96 12.30 -12.11 -17.18
N ILE A 97 11.58 -11.19 -17.83
CA ILE A 97 10.28 -10.71 -17.35
C ILE A 97 9.24 -11.84 -17.30
N GLU A 98 9.18 -12.70 -18.29
CA GLU A 98 8.28 -13.85 -18.28
C GLU A 98 8.55 -14.79 -17.11
N LYS A 99 9.81 -15.14 -16.86
CA LYS A 99 10.23 -15.99 -15.75
C LYS A 99 9.86 -15.39 -14.39
N ARG A 100 10.04 -14.08 -14.24
CA ARG A 100 9.79 -13.37 -12.98
C ARG A 100 8.30 -13.07 -12.75
N PHE A 101 7.60 -12.57 -13.78
CA PHE A 101 6.32 -11.88 -13.60
C PHE A 101 5.13 -12.53 -14.32
N LYS A 102 5.31 -13.66 -15.01
CA LYS A 102 4.16 -14.35 -15.65
C LYS A 102 3.10 -14.66 -14.60
N ALA A 103 1.87 -14.24 -14.88
CA ALA A 103 0.74 -14.44 -13.97
C ALA A 103 0.66 -15.92 -13.53
N THR A 104 0.51 -16.17 -12.24
CA THR A 104 0.42 -17.48 -11.58
C THR A 104 1.66 -18.39 -11.66
N LYS A 105 2.62 -18.11 -12.54
CA LYS A 105 3.81 -18.95 -12.77
C LYS A 105 5.13 -18.24 -12.46
N GLY A 106 5.13 -16.91 -12.41
CA GLY A 106 6.33 -16.11 -12.15
C GLY A 106 6.85 -16.30 -10.73
N THR A 107 8.17 -16.22 -10.57
CA THR A 107 8.86 -16.47 -9.29
C THR A 107 8.78 -15.29 -8.32
N ALA A 108 8.58 -14.06 -8.82
CA ALA A 108 8.64 -12.85 -8.03
C ALA A 108 7.59 -12.81 -6.89
N LEU A 109 6.38 -13.33 -7.13
CA LEU A 109 5.33 -13.35 -6.12
C LEU A 109 5.68 -14.21 -4.89
N ALA A 110 6.40 -15.31 -5.08
CA ALA A 110 6.81 -16.18 -3.97
C ALA A 110 7.77 -15.46 -3.00
N GLU A 111 8.53 -14.49 -3.49
CA GLU A 111 9.47 -13.69 -2.69
C GLU A 111 8.76 -12.51 -2.01
N ILE A 112 7.87 -11.84 -2.71
CA ILE A 112 7.30 -10.56 -2.28
C ILE A 112 6.06 -10.73 -1.40
N LEU A 113 5.22 -11.72 -1.66
CA LEU A 113 3.99 -11.90 -0.88
C LEU A 113 4.24 -12.16 0.61
N PRO A 114 5.24 -12.95 1.03
CA PRO A 114 5.56 -13.10 2.45
C PRO A 114 5.99 -11.78 3.11
N ALA A 115 6.83 -10.99 2.45
CA ALA A 115 7.27 -9.69 2.96
C ALA A 115 6.10 -8.69 3.08
N ARG A 116 5.21 -8.68 2.08
CA ARG A 116 3.96 -7.90 2.15
C ARG A 116 3.07 -8.33 3.30
N ALA A 117 2.89 -9.63 3.50
CA ALA A 117 2.09 -10.18 4.60
C ALA A 117 2.67 -9.80 5.96
N GLU A 118 4.00 -9.87 6.13
CA GLU A 118 4.68 -9.40 7.32
C GLU A 118 4.47 -7.90 7.55
N PHE A 119 4.62 -7.09 6.52
CA PHE A 119 4.42 -5.63 6.58
C PHE A 119 2.98 -5.26 7.00
N LEU A 120 1.98 -5.98 6.53
CA LEU A 120 0.57 -5.76 6.91
C LEU A 120 0.29 -6.04 8.40
N ASN A 121 1.19 -6.68 9.15
CA ASN A 121 1.06 -6.77 10.62
C ASN A 121 1.08 -5.39 11.28
N ILE A 122 1.62 -4.37 10.63
CA ILE A 122 1.52 -2.98 11.10
C ILE A 122 0.04 -2.59 11.24
N LEU A 123 -0.79 -2.93 10.25
CA LEU A 123 -2.25 -2.68 10.33
C LEU A 123 -2.93 -3.55 11.40
N GLY A 124 -2.43 -4.76 11.62
CA GLY A 124 -2.89 -5.60 12.74
C GLY A 124 -2.65 -4.93 14.09
N ILE A 125 -1.47 -4.34 14.29
CA ILE A 125 -1.09 -3.65 15.53
C ILE A 125 -1.90 -2.35 15.70
N LEU A 126 -1.97 -1.52 14.66
CA LEU A 126 -2.55 -0.17 14.73
C LEU A 126 -4.07 -0.13 14.56
N ALA A 127 -4.61 -1.06 13.77
CA ALA A 127 -6.01 -1.03 13.35
C ALA A 127 -6.76 -2.34 13.64
N GLY A 128 -6.12 -3.30 14.32
CA GLY A 128 -6.70 -4.58 14.73
C GLY A 128 -6.87 -5.58 13.60
N LYS A 129 -7.21 -5.12 12.40
CA LYS A 129 -7.36 -5.95 11.20
C LYS A 129 -7.20 -5.13 9.92
N TRP A 130 -7.01 -5.82 8.82
CA TRP A 130 -7.13 -5.29 7.46
C TRP A 130 -7.74 -6.40 6.56
N PRO A 131 -8.61 -6.08 5.60
CA PRO A 131 -9.27 -4.79 5.36
C PRO A 131 -10.44 -4.50 6.31
N HIS A 132 -11.11 -3.37 6.09
CA HIS A 132 -12.38 -2.98 6.76
C HIS A 132 -12.26 -2.80 8.27
N SER A 133 -11.15 -2.23 8.74
CA SER A 133 -11.00 -1.83 10.15
C SER A 133 -11.99 -0.73 10.52
N LEU A 134 -12.43 -0.73 11.77
CA LEU A 134 -13.18 0.36 12.38
C LEU A 134 -12.31 1.20 13.32
N ALA A 135 -10.97 1.03 13.26
CA ALA A 135 -10.07 1.76 14.12
C ALA A 135 -9.98 3.26 13.81
N ILE A 136 -10.22 3.65 12.54
CA ILE A 136 -10.21 5.06 12.13
C ILE A 136 -11.58 5.64 12.45
N GLN A 137 -11.60 6.68 13.27
CA GLN A 137 -12.80 7.32 13.80
C GLN A 137 -12.67 8.84 13.75
N PRO A 138 -13.77 9.59 13.81
CA PRO A 138 -13.71 11.01 14.11
C PRO A 138 -12.87 11.28 15.36
N GLY A 139 -11.90 12.19 15.25
CA GLY A 139 -10.95 12.47 16.33
C GLY A 139 -9.66 11.62 16.29
N GLY A 140 -9.51 10.67 15.33
CA GLY A 140 -8.28 9.91 15.13
C GLY A 140 -8.46 8.41 15.07
N THR A 141 -7.92 7.68 16.05
CA THR A 141 -7.97 6.22 16.09
C THR A 141 -8.45 5.69 17.43
N THR A 142 -9.01 4.48 17.45
CA THR A 142 -9.54 3.84 18.66
C THR A 142 -8.47 3.26 19.56
N LYS A 143 -7.20 3.28 19.15
CA LYS A 143 -6.11 2.65 19.88
C LYS A 143 -4.91 3.61 20.03
N SER A 144 -4.35 3.65 21.24
CA SER A 144 -3.04 4.24 21.52
C SER A 144 -1.93 3.23 21.26
N ILE A 145 -0.74 3.72 20.90
CA ILE A 145 0.44 2.89 20.62
C ILE A 145 1.28 2.80 21.90
N GLU A 146 1.56 1.59 22.35
CA GLU A 146 2.43 1.32 23.49
C GLU A 146 3.92 1.28 23.08
N VAL A 147 4.81 1.45 24.05
CA VAL A 147 6.27 1.48 23.79
C VAL A 147 6.77 0.18 23.15
N GLN A 148 6.25 -0.96 23.59
CA GLN A 148 6.60 -2.27 23.04
C GLN A 148 6.13 -2.41 21.58
N GLU A 149 4.93 -1.91 21.27
CA GLU A 149 4.38 -1.90 19.92
C GLU A 149 5.21 -1.02 18.99
N LYS A 150 5.68 0.14 19.48
CA LYS A 150 6.60 1.01 18.72
C LYS A 150 7.86 0.26 18.27
N THR A 151 8.47 -0.51 19.17
CA THR A 151 9.67 -1.31 18.84
C THR A 151 9.34 -2.35 17.77
N ARG A 152 8.21 -3.04 17.90
CA ARG A 152 7.74 -4.01 16.91
C ARG A 152 7.45 -3.37 15.54
N LEU A 153 6.82 -2.21 15.52
CA LEU A 153 6.56 -1.45 14.29
C LEU A 153 7.87 -1.07 13.59
N LEU A 154 8.87 -0.58 14.33
CA LEU A 154 10.18 -0.26 13.77
C LEU A 154 10.87 -1.51 13.18
N THR A 155 10.76 -2.66 13.83
CA THR A 155 11.31 -3.93 13.31
C THR A 155 10.63 -4.33 12.00
N LEU A 156 9.30 -4.25 11.91
CA LEU A 156 8.54 -4.57 10.70
C LEU A 156 8.92 -3.63 9.54
N ILE A 157 9.03 -2.34 9.79
CA ILE A 157 9.44 -1.35 8.79
C ILE A 157 10.87 -1.64 8.32
N ALA A 158 11.80 -1.91 9.23
CA ALA A 158 13.19 -2.22 8.88
C ALA A 158 13.31 -3.53 8.08
N SER A 159 12.51 -4.55 8.41
CA SER A 159 12.46 -5.81 7.66
C SER A 159 11.95 -5.57 6.23
N PHE A 160 10.85 -4.85 6.10
CA PHE A 160 10.27 -4.54 4.79
C PHE A 160 11.18 -3.67 3.93
N ARG A 161 11.83 -2.66 4.54
CA ARG A 161 12.84 -1.84 3.87
C ARG A 161 13.95 -2.69 3.25
N ARG A 162 14.54 -3.62 4.01
CA ARG A 162 15.58 -4.53 3.49
C ARG A 162 15.09 -5.36 2.31
N THR A 163 13.83 -5.79 2.34
CA THR A 163 13.24 -6.52 1.21
C THR A 163 13.14 -5.65 -0.03
N LEU A 164 12.67 -4.41 0.09
CA LEU A 164 12.58 -3.48 -1.04
C LEU A 164 13.97 -3.16 -1.62
N GLU A 165 14.95 -2.87 -0.76
CA GLU A 165 16.30 -2.56 -1.18
C GLU A 165 16.98 -3.73 -1.88
N LYS A 166 16.68 -4.96 -1.47
CA LYS A 166 17.28 -6.16 -2.05
C LYS A 166 16.54 -6.64 -3.31
N ALA A 167 15.23 -6.77 -3.25
CA ALA A 167 14.45 -7.45 -4.29
C ALA A 167 13.94 -6.50 -5.38
N LEU A 168 13.58 -5.27 -5.02
CA LEU A 168 12.98 -4.33 -5.96
C LEU A 168 14.00 -3.37 -6.55
N PHE A 169 14.82 -2.74 -5.72
CA PHE A 169 15.66 -1.61 -6.15
C PHE A 169 17.14 -1.95 -6.35
N GLY A 170 17.64 -3.06 -5.81
CA GLY A 170 19.07 -3.41 -5.86
C GLY A 170 19.99 -2.44 -5.09
N THR A 171 19.45 -1.38 -4.52
CA THR A 171 20.21 -0.31 -3.84
C THR A 171 19.43 0.27 -2.66
N SER A 172 20.04 1.19 -1.89
CA SER A 172 19.39 1.83 -0.76
C SER A 172 18.24 2.75 -1.18
N LEU A 173 17.20 2.86 -0.34
CA LEU A 173 16.08 3.78 -0.59
C LEU A 173 16.54 5.24 -0.63
N GLU A 174 17.59 5.61 0.11
CA GLU A 174 18.17 6.96 0.06
C GLU A 174 18.76 7.26 -1.32
N HIS A 175 19.44 6.27 -1.95
CA HIS A 175 19.95 6.45 -3.30
C HIS A 175 18.80 6.64 -4.30
N ILE A 176 17.78 5.80 -4.25
CA ILE A 176 16.57 5.93 -5.11
C ILE A 176 15.91 7.30 -4.92
N ALA A 177 15.77 7.77 -3.69
CA ALA A 177 15.18 9.09 -3.39
C ALA A 177 15.98 10.28 -3.96
N GLN A 178 17.25 10.09 -4.29
CA GLN A 178 18.11 11.12 -4.91
C GLN A 178 17.98 11.17 -6.43
N LEU A 179 17.35 10.18 -7.06
CA LEU A 179 17.15 10.14 -8.52
C LEU A 179 16.07 11.15 -8.93
N SER A 180 16.47 12.39 -9.13
CA SER A 180 15.57 13.53 -9.34
C SER A 180 15.29 13.86 -10.82
N SER A 181 15.88 13.11 -11.77
CA SER A 181 15.71 13.31 -13.20
C SER A 181 15.64 12.01 -13.98
N ASN A 182 15.02 12.04 -15.15
CA ASN A 182 15.01 10.87 -16.06
C ASN A 182 16.43 10.39 -16.38
N MET A 183 17.37 11.31 -16.56
CA MET A 183 18.76 10.97 -16.86
C MET A 183 19.38 10.18 -15.70
N ASN A 184 19.19 10.63 -14.45
CA ASN A 184 19.70 9.92 -13.29
C ASN A 184 19.09 8.51 -13.17
N LEU A 185 17.80 8.39 -13.45
CA LEU A 185 17.10 7.10 -13.43
C LEU A 185 17.66 6.16 -14.52
N MET A 186 17.84 6.65 -15.75
CA MET A 186 18.39 5.86 -16.85
C MET A 186 19.83 5.41 -16.54
N THR A 187 20.68 6.32 -16.05
CA THR A 187 22.05 6.01 -15.68
C THR A 187 22.09 4.96 -14.55
N TRP A 188 21.19 5.08 -13.56
CA TRP A 188 21.08 4.07 -12.51
C TRP A 188 20.67 2.71 -13.08
N ALA A 189 19.65 2.65 -13.93
CA ALA A 189 19.16 1.41 -14.54
C ALA A 189 20.22 0.73 -15.43
N GLU A 190 21.04 1.52 -16.16
CA GLU A 190 22.14 1.00 -17.01
C GLU A 190 23.30 0.44 -16.18
N ASN A 191 23.54 0.98 -14.98
CA ASN A 191 24.63 0.58 -14.09
C ASN A 191 24.22 -0.48 -13.06
N ASP A 192 22.91 -0.68 -12.87
CA ASP A 192 22.41 -1.71 -11.97
C ASP A 192 22.50 -3.09 -12.64
N THR A 193 23.64 -3.74 -12.41
CA THR A 193 23.90 -5.12 -12.87
C THR A 193 23.41 -6.16 -11.86
N ALA A 194 22.70 -5.77 -10.83
CA ALA A 194 22.24 -6.69 -9.80
C ALA A 194 21.16 -7.61 -10.40
N GLU A 195 21.51 -8.88 -10.56
CA GLU A 195 20.55 -9.96 -10.93
C GLU A 195 19.35 -10.09 -9.97
N SER A 196 19.37 -9.30 -8.89
CA SER A 196 18.41 -9.34 -7.80
C SER A 196 17.41 -8.16 -7.81
N SER A 197 17.55 -7.17 -8.68
CA SER A 197 16.59 -6.07 -8.76
C SER A 197 15.54 -6.37 -9.83
N ASP A 198 14.29 -6.08 -9.51
CA ASP A 198 13.15 -6.25 -10.40
C ASP A 198 12.77 -4.93 -11.12
N PHE A 199 13.63 -3.90 -11.00
CA PHE A 199 13.37 -2.57 -11.58
C PHE A 199 14.06 -2.39 -12.93
#